data_5b883ecc773cfcff07d45fa58401b617
#
_entry.id   5b883ecc773cfcff07d45fa58401b617
#
_cell.length_a   1.000
_cell.length_b   1.000
_cell.length_c   1.000
_cell.angle_alpha   90.00
_cell.angle_beta   90.00
_cell.angle_gamma   90.00
#
_symmetry.space_group_name_H-M   'P 1'
#
loop_
_entity.id
_entity.type
_entity.pdbx_description
1 polymer ?
#
loop_
_entity_poly.entity_id
_entity_poly.type
_entity_poly.pdbx_seq_one_letter_code
_entity_poly.pdbx_strand_id
1 'polypeptide(L)'
;MSEKTPVVRGLRDIYPGESERFDMVERSMIEIIRKYGYQEIRLPMLEAIDLFSRGLGEGTDAVEKEMYTLEDRDHDILALRPEGTASCVRAVIDRNMTREGKPRLWYAGPMFRYERPQKGRYRQFYQIGVEAFGLEGPDVDAELIFMGTDMWKLLGLESAVELEMNTIGSGDSRRAYSEALVEYLNPRKKELDADSERRLTTNPMRILDSKNSSTQKLLESAPDLHDFIDSASRTHFEGVCEYLDREGINFRVNPRLVRGLDYYTDTVFEWVTDKLGSQGTICAGGRYDGLVERLGGPSVPAAGFAAGLDRVVLLHETLGMNADESAADVYVIVMESQHEAYARRLAQFLRRETSLRIRQHLGGGKVGVQMRQADRSGARWAVIVGDDEVAENRVALKWLREETEQESLGFEQLATCLNRAVESH
;
A
#
# COMPACT_ATOMS: atom_id res chain seq x y z
N MET A 1 1.90 37.77 -16.57
CA MET A 1 2.27 36.62 -15.70
C MET A 1 1.63 35.39 -16.33
N SER A 2 2.40 34.36 -16.70
CA SER A 2 1.81 33.11 -17.20
C SER A 2 0.97 32.48 -16.11
N GLU A 3 -0.23 32.07 -16.45
CA GLU A 3 -1.14 31.38 -15.55
C GLU A 3 -0.52 30.04 -15.15
N LYS A 4 -0.45 29.72 -13.85
CA LYS A 4 0.10 28.44 -13.38
C LYS A 4 -0.84 27.32 -13.80
N THR A 5 -0.32 26.29 -14.44
CA THR A 5 -1.08 25.07 -14.72
C THR A 5 -1.26 24.27 -13.41
N PRO A 6 -2.48 24.13 -12.90
CA PRO A 6 -2.74 23.39 -11.66
C PRO A 6 -2.66 21.88 -11.91
N VAL A 7 -2.41 21.12 -10.84
CA VAL A 7 -2.56 19.65 -10.84
C VAL A 7 -4.03 19.28 -11.08
N VAL A 8 -4.29 18.20 -11.80
CA VAL A 8 -5.64 17.69 -12.04
C VAL A 8 -6.34 17.38 -10.72
N ARG A 9 -7.59 17.82 -10.59
CA ARG A 9 -8.37 17.66 -9.36
C ARG A 9 -8.42 16.19 -8.90
N GLY A 10 -8.00 15.94 -7.68
CA GLY A 10 -7.99 14.61 -7.06
C GLY A 10 -6.71 13.82 -7.29
N LEU A 11 -5.80 14.33 -8.11
CA LEU A 11 -4.42 13.88 -8.19
C LEU A 11 -3.55 14.77 -7.29
N ARG A 12 -2.38 14.29 -6.92
CA ARG A 12 -1.41 15.05 -6.12
C ARG A 12 0.01 14.69 -6.50
N ASP A 13 0.91 15.62 -6.27
CA ASP A 13 2.35 15.35 -6.23
C ASP A 13 2.73 14.89 -4.81
N ILE A 14 3.67 13.98 -4.73
CA ILE A 14 4.30 13.57 -3.47
C ILE A 14 5.65 14.26 -3.41
N TYR A 15 5.82 15.19 -2.49
CA TYR A 15 7.01 16.03 -2.39
C TYR A 15 8.09 15.40 -1.49
N PRO A 16 9.37 15.87 -1.59
CA PRO A 16 10.41 15.51 -0.64
C PRO A 16 9.97 15.72 0.82
N GLY A 17 10.34 14.81 1.70
CA GLY A 17 9.82 14.65 3.05
C GLY A 17 8.72 13.60 3.11
N GLU A 18 7.65 13.80 2.36
CA GLU A 18 6.58 12.79 2.21
C GLU A 18 7.04 11.60 1.34
N SER A 19 7.82 11.85 0.28
CA SER A 19 8.31 10.78 -0.61
C SER A 19 9.26 9.82 0.09
N GLU A 20 10.10 10.29 1.00
CA GLU A 20 10.99 9.45 1.79
C GLU A 20 10.20 8.56 2.76
N ARG A 21 9.17 9.10 3.40
CA ARG A 21 8.24 8.32 4.23
C ARG A 21 7.50 7.27 3.41
N PHE A 22 7.04 7.65 2.22
CA PHE A 22 6.34 6.76 1.30
C PHE A 22 7.24 5.59 0.87
N ASP A 23 8.47 5.89 0.47
CA ASP A 23 9.49 4.90 0.08
C ASP A 23 9.86 3.96 1.24
N MET A 24 10.01 4.49 2.47
CA MET A 24 10.29 3.69 3.66
C MET A 24 9.15 2.70 3.95
N VAL A 25 7.89 3.15 3.93
CA VAL A 25 6.72 2.28 4.16
C VAL A 25 6.64 1.21 3.07
N GLU A 26 6.75 1.61 1.80
CA GLU A 26 6.69 0.68 0.66
C GLU A 26 7.77 -0.40 0.75
N ARG A 27 9.03 -0.01 1.00
CA ARG A 27 10.15 -0.95 1.14
C ARG A 27 9.97 -1.91 2.31
N SER A 28 9.52 -1.42 3.46
CA SER A 28 9.27 -2.25 4.64
C SER A 28 8.22 -3.32 4.35
N MET A 29 7.13 -2.96 3.68
CA MET A 29 6.10 -3.93 3.30
C MET A 29 6.62 -4.94 2.27
N ILE A 30 7.36 -4.49 1.25
CA ILE A 30 7.97 -5.38 0.24
C ILE A 30 8.98 -6.33 0.87
N GLU A 31 9.74 -5.89 1.87
CA GLU A 31 10.67 -6.76 2.61
C GLU A 31 9.95 -7.94 3.24
N ILE A 32 8.83 -7.70 3.92
CA ILE A 32 8.01 -8.78 4.50
C ILE A 32 7.49 -9.72 3.41
N ILE A 33 6.87 -9.19 2.34
CA ILE A 33 6.32 -9.99 1.24
C ILE A 33 7.38 -10.94 0.67
N ARG A 34 8.61 -10.44 0.46
CA ARG A 34 9.73 -11.25 -0.04
C ARG A 34 10.16 -12.35 0.92
N LYS A 35 10.09 -12.11 2.25
CA LYS A 35 10.37 -13.14 3.28
C LYS A 35 9.36 -14.29 3.22
N TYR A 36 8.12 -14.03 2.79
CA TYR A 36 7.10 -15.07 2.55
C TYR A 36 7.27 -15.78 1.19
N GLY A 37 8.26 -15.41 0.38
CA GLY A 37 8.60 -16.07 -0.88
C GLY A 37 7.70 -15.66 -2.06
N TYR A 38 6.96 -14.57 -1.97
CA TYR A 38 6.18 -14.03 -3.10
C TYR A 38 7.09 -13.32 -4.10
N GLN A 39 6.79 -13.46 -5.37
CA GLN A 39 7.57 -12.93 -6.49
C GLN A 39 6.91 -11.69 -7.09
N GLU A 40 7.71 -10.71 -7.48
CA GLU A 40 7.22 -9.50 -8.12
C GLU A 40 6.66 -9.77 -9.51
N ILE A 41 5.47 -9.21 -9.78
CA ILE A 41 4.93 -9.06 -11.12
C ILE A 41 4.64 -7.58 -11.39
N ARG A 42 4.99 -7.11 -12.60
CA ARG A 42 4.71 -5.73 -13.01
C ARG A 42 3.60 -5.72 -14.04
N LEU A 43 2.51 -5.09 -13.69
CA LEU A 43 1.27 -5.06 -14.44
C LEU A 43 1.12 -3.74 -15.21
N PRO A 44 0.56 -3.73 -16.43
CA PRO A 44 0.21 -2.51 -17.14
C PRO A 44 -0.75 -1.63 -16.33
N MET A 45 -0.69 -0.32 -16.54
CA MET A 45 -1.66 0.62 -15.97
C MET A 45 -2.95 0.72 -16.81
N LEU A 46 -2.85 0.43 -18.11
CA LEU A 46 -3.95 0.40 -19.05
C LEU A 46 -4.29 -1.05 -19.41
N GLU A 47 -5.56 -1.37 -19.38
CA GLU A 47 -6.12 -2.66 -19.76
C GLU A 47 -7.39 -2.45 -20.58
N ALA A 48 -7.83 -3.49 -21.30
CA ALA A 48 -9.16 -3.46 -21.91
C ALA A 48 -10.24 -3.32 -20.83
N ILE A 49 -11.25 -2.48 -21.08
CA ILE A 49 -12.33 -2.23 -20.12
C ILE A 49 -13.03 -3.51 -19.67
N ASP A 50 -13.18 -4.48 -20.59
CA ASP A 50 -13.84 -5.76 -20.36
C ASP A 50 -13.19 -6.58 -19.25
N LEU A 51 -11.88 -6.42 -19.01
CA LEU A 51 -11.20 -7.08 -17.92
C LEU A 51 -11.83 -6.73 -16.58
N PHE A 52 -12.07 -5.43 -16.36
CA PHE A 52 -12.62 -4.94 -15.10
C PHE A 52 -14.14 -5.12 -15.02
N SER A 53 -14.87 -4.91 -16.10
CA SER A 53 -16.33 -5.14 -16.15
C SER A 53 -16.68 -6.59 -15.80
N ARG A 54 -15.98 -7.54 -16.40
CA ARG A 54 -16.14 -8.98 -16.11
C ARG A 54 -15.59 -9.37 -14.74
N GLY A 55 -14.41 -8.83 -14.36
CA GLY A 55 -13.73 -9.21 -13.14
C GLY A 55 -14.39 -8.68 -11.87
N LEU A 56 -14.70 -7.38 -11.83
CA LEU A 56 -15.17 -6.69 -10.62
C LEU A 56 -16.68 -6.80 -10.40
N GLY A 57 -17.45 -7.06 -11.47
CA GLY A 57 -18.92 -7.07 -11.48
C GLY A 57 -19.50 -5.73 -11.94
N GLU A 58 -20.44 -5.81 -12.89
CA GLU A 58 -21.08 -4.61 -13.50
C GLU A 58 -21.80 -3.72 -12.49
N GLY A 59 -22.30 -4.27 -11.38
CA GLY A 59 -23.02 -3.53 -10.33
C GLY A 59 -22.14 -2.90 -9.27
N THR A 60 -20.81 -2.90 -9.43
CA THR A 60 -19.90 -2.27 -8.47
C THR A 60 -19.70 -0.80 -8.76
N ASP A 61 -19.56 0.05 -7.72
CA ASP A 61 -19.28 1.47 -7.89
C ASP A 61 -17.98 1.69 -8.69
N ALA A 62 -16.99 0.81 -8.54
CA ALA A 62 -15.72 0.85 -9.28
C ALA A 62 -15.93 0.79 -10.80
N VAL A 63 -16.86 -0.06 -11.28
CA VAL A 63 -17.16 -0.22 -12.71
C VAL A 63 -18.16 0.84 -13.18
N GLU A 64 -19.24 1.08 -12.43
CA GLU A 64 -20.32 1.97 -12.87
C GLU A 64 -19.93 3.46 -12.91
N LYS A 65 -19.08 3.92 -11.98
CA LYS A 65 -18.90 5.36 -11.72
C LYS A 65 -17.45 5.81 -11.56
N GLU A 66 -16.54 4.92 -11.18
CA GLU A 66 -15.21 5.31 -10.72
C GLU A 66 -14.10 5.00 -11.72
N MET A 67 -14.37 4.22 -12.76
CA MET A 67 -13.38 3.84 -13.76
C MET A 67 -13.03 5.03 -14.66
N TYR A 68 -11.71 5.27 -14.85
CA TYR A 68 -11.23 6.16 -15.89
C TYR A 68 -11.12 5.39 -17.19
N THR A 69 -11.88 5.77 -18.20
CA THR A 69 -11.88 5.16 -19.52
C THR A 69 -11.33 6.11 -20.57
N LEU A 70 -10.69 5.56 -21.59
CA LEU A 70 -10.18 6.29 -22.74
C LEU A 70 -10.33 5.42 -24.00
N GLU A 71 -10.58 6.07 -25.12
CA GLU A 71 -10.58 5.43 -26.44
C GLU A 71 -9.19 5.60 -27.06
N ASP A 72 -8.60 4.53 -27.55
CA ASP A 72 -7.34 4.57 -28.25
C ASP A 72 -7.51 4.93 -29.74
N ARG A 73 -6.42 4.89 -30.51
CA ARG A 73 -6.46 5.27 -31.94
C ARG A 73 -7.17 4.25 -32.83
N ASP A 74 -7.29 3.01 -32.36
CA ASP A 74 -7.94 1.90 -33.04
C ASP A 74 -9.41 1.75 -32.59
N HIS A 75 -9.91 2.73 -31.80
CA HIS A 75 -11.25 2.78 -31.20
C HIS A 75 -11.52 1.73 -30.14
N ASP A 76 -10.47 1.10 -29.58
CA ASP A 76 -10.62 0.21 -28.44
C ASP A 76 -10.84 1.03 -27.16
N ILE A 77 -11.76 0.56 -26.33
CA ILE A 77 -12.03 1.20 -25.04
C ILE A 77 -11.13 0.59 -23.96
N LEU A 78 -10.22 1.40 -23.46
CA LEU A 78 -9.29 1.06 -22.41
C LEU A 78 -9.72 1.68 -21.09
N ALA A 79 -9.24 1.12 -19.99
CA ALA A 79 -9.41 1.68 -18.65
C ALA A 79 -8.06 1.80 -17.93
N LEU A 80 -7.88 2.88 -17.17
CA LEU A 80 -6.86 2.92 -16.13
C LEU A 80 -7.27 1.97 -15.01
N ARG A 81 -6.38 1.07 -14.61
CA ARG A 81 -6.67 0.03 -13.61
C ARG A 81 -7.19 0.61 -12.30
N PRO A 82 -8.40 0.25 -11.85
CA PRO A 82 -8.96 0.68 -10.57
C PRO A 82 -8.43 -0.14 -9.39
N GLU A 83 -7.80 -1.30 -9.67
CA GLU A 83 -7.17 -2.22 -8.73
C GLU A 83 -6.22 -3.16 -9.50
N GLY A 84 -5.47 -4.03 -8.84
CA GLY A 84 -4.45 -4.85 -9.49
C GLY A 84 -4.81 -6.33 -9.62
N THR A 85 -5.76 -6.86 -8.85
CA THR A 85 -6.09 -8.29 -8.79
C THR A 85 -6.53 -8.83 -10.15
N ALA A 86 -7.47 -8.15 -10.83
CA ALA A 86 -7.95 -8.58 -12.16
C ALA A 86 -6.81 -8.60 -13.19
N SER A 87 -5.93 -7.58 -13.18
CA SER A 87 -4.75 -7.54 -14.04
C SER A 87 -3.76 -8.67 -13.73
N CYS A 88 -3.57 -9.00 -12.45
CA CYS A 88 -2.73 -10.12 -12.02
C CYS A 88 -3.31 -11.45 -12.50
N VAL A 89 -4.60 -11.68 -12.30
CA VAL A 89 -5.31 -12.87 -12.79
C VAL A 89 -5.17 -13.02 -14.30
N ARG A 90 -5.39 -11.94 -15.08
CA ARG A 90 -5.20 -11.97 -16.54
C ARG A 90 -3.76 -12.41 -16.90
N ALA A 91 -2.76 -11.84 -16.24
CA ALA A 91 -1.35 -12.18 -16.50
C ALA A 91 -1.03 -13.65 -16.16
N VAL A 92 -1.60 -14.18 -15.09
CA VAL A 92 -1.50 -15.59 -14.69
C VAL A 92 -2.13 -16.50 -15.75
N ILE A 93 -3.30 -16.13 -16.29
CA ILE A 93 -3.98 -16.85 -17.36
C ILE A 93 -3.15 -16.82 -18.65
N ASP A 94 -2.72 -15.65 -19.09
CA ASP A 94 -1.95 -15.45 -20.34
C ASP A 94 -0.68 -16.31 -20.39
N ARG A 95 -0.04 -16.53 -19.24
CA ARG A 95 1.19 -17.32 -19.12
C ARG A 95 0.95 -18.75 -18.67
N ASN A 96 -0.32 -19.17 -18.46
CA ASN A 96 -0.67 -20.49 -17.93
C ASN A 96 0.08 -20.87 -16.64
N MET A 97 0.34 -19.89 -15.76
CA MET A 97 1.22 -20.09 -14.61
C MET A 97 0.67 -21.11 -13.60
N THR A 98 -0.65 -21.27 -13.53
CA THR A 98 -1.29 -22.26 -12.65
C THR A 98 -1.16 -23.70 -13.13
N ARG A 99 -0.79 -23.92 -14.40
CA ARG A 99 -0.52 -25.27 -14.93
C ARG A 99 0.83 -25.81 -14.46
N GLU A 100 1.80 -24.92 -14.29
CA GLU A 100 3.18 -25.27 -13.95
C GLU A 100 3.43 -25.23 -12.44
N GLY A 101 2.54 -24.60 -11.67
CA GLY A 101 2.71 -24.46 -10.24
C GLY A 101 1.59 -23.72 -9.53
N LYS A 102 1.87 -23.31 -8.31
CA LYS A 102 0.99 -22.49 -7.45
C LYS A 102 1.63 -21.11 -7.28
N PRO A 103 1.45 -20.17 -8.24
CA PRO A 103 2.14 -18.90 -8.21
C PRO A 103 1.69 -18.07 -7.01
N ARG A 104 2.68 -17.43 -6.37
CA ARG A 104 2.54 -16.47 -5.30
C ARG A 104 3.17 -15.17 -5.77
N LEU A 105 2.35 -14.17 -6.02
CA LEU A 105 2.76 -12.95 -6.70
C LEU A 105 2.46 -11.73 -5.86
N TRP A 106 3.25 -10.68 -6.06
CA TRP A 106 2.95 -9.36 -5.53
C TRP A 106 3.23 -8.27 -6.57
N TYR A 107 2.52 -7.18 -6.46
CA TYR A 107 2.71 -5.99 -7.29
C TYR A 107 2.57 -4.72 -6.44
N ALA A 108 3.23 -3.65 -6.88
CA ALA A 108 3.06 -2.31 -6.32
C ALA A 108 2.88 -1.29 -7.44
N GLY A 109 2.17 -0.22 -7.16
CA GLY A 109 2.04 0.89 -8.08
C GLY A 109 0.72 1.65 -8.00
N PRO A 110 0.52 2.62 -8.92
CA PRO A 110 -0.65 3.48 -8.91
C PRO A 110 -1.90 2.76 -9.42
N MET A 111 -3.03 3.09 -8.78
CA MET A 111 -4.40 2.73 -9.15
C MET A 111 -5.20 4.00 -9.35
N PHE A 112 -6.33 3.90 -10.09
CA PHE A 112 -7.09 5.08 -10.50
C PHE A 112 -8.59 4.87 -10.29
N ARG A 113 -9.23 5.75 -9.48
CA ARG A 113 -10.68 5.74 -9.27
C ARG A 113 -11.22 7.16 -9.25
N TYR A 114 -12.26 7.44 -10.02
CA TYR A 114 -12.90 8.75 -10.06
C TYR A 114 -13.78 8.96 -8.84
N GLU A 115 -13.16 8.99 -7.67
CA GLU A 115 -13.82 9.18 -6.39
C GLU A 115 -13.86 10.66 -5.97
N ARG A 116 -14.70 10.97 -4.96
CA ARG A 116 -14.68 12.28 -4.31
C ARG A 116 -13.41 12.42 -3.48
N PRO A 117 -12.49 13.35 -3.83
CA PRO A 117 -11.23 13.50 -3.14
C PRO A 117 -11.40 13.92 -1.68
N GLN A 118 -10.64 13.29 -0.80
CA GLN A 118 -10.47 13.68 0.62
C GLN A 118 -9.13 13.15 1.14
N LYS A 119 -8.72 13.54 2.35
CA LYS A 119 -7.45 13.07 2.93
C LYS A 119 -7.42 11.54 3.00
N GLY A 120 -6.37 10.91 2.44
CA GLY A 120 -6.27 9.44 2.33
C GLY A 120 -7.14 8.77 1.24
N ARG A 121 -7.82 9.57 0.39
CA ARG A 121 -8.63 9.08 -0.75
C ARG A 121 -8.42 9.97 -1.96
N TYR A 122 -7.58 9.53 -2.85
CA TYR A 122 -7.19 10.26 -4.06
C TYR A 122 -7.70 9.53 -5.30
N ARG A 123 -7.77 10.23 -6.43
CA ARG A 123 -8.15 9.63 -7.71
C ARG A 123 -7.03 8.84 -8.35
N GLN A 124 -5.78 9.17 -8.05
CA GLN A 124 -4.63 8.31 -8.22
C GLN A 124 -4.10 8.01 -6.83
N PHE A 125 -3.97 6.74 -6.48
CA PHE A 125 -3.49 6.26 -5.19
C PHE A 125 -2.61 5.04 -5.41
N TYR A 126 -1.80 4.69 -4.42
CA TYR A 126 -0.85 3.60 -4.55
C TYR A 126 -1.28 2.40 -3.73
N GLN A 127 -1.13 1.22 -4.30
CA GLN A 127 -1.39 -0.05 -3.63
C GLN A 127 -0.20 -1.00 -3.75
N ILE A 128 -0.03 -1.82 -2.71
CA ILE A 128 0.68 -3.10 -2.79
C ILE A 128 -0.39 -4.18 -2.73
N GLY A 129 -0.36 -5.10 -3.71
CA GLY A 129 -1.22 -6.28 -3.74
C GLY A 129 -0.42 -7.56 -3.68
N VAL A 130 -0.99 -8.57 -3.07
CA VAL A 130 -0.43 -9.92 -2.90
C VAL A 130 -1.49 -10.93 -3.30
N GLU A 131 -1.13 -11.87 -4.17
CA GLU A 131 -2.07 -12.84 -4.75
C GLU A 131 -1.45 -14.25 -4.74
N ALA A 132 -2.21 -15.23 -4.28
CA ALA A 132 -1.83 -16.64 -4.23
C ALA A 132 -2.84 -17.47 -5.02
N PHE A 133 -2.37 -18.38 -5.86
CA PHE A 133 -3.21 -19.18 -6.77
C PHE A 133 -2.98 -20.67 -6.54
N GLY A 134 -4.04 -21.48 -6.72
CA GLY A 134 -3.99 -22.94 -6.67
C GLY A 134 -3.85 -23.51 -5.25
N LEU A 135 -4.17 -22.74 -4.21
CA LEU A 135 -4.12 -23.14 -2.81
C LEU A 135 -5.52 -23.15 -2.21
N GLU A 136 -6.02 -24.34 -1.85
CA GLU A 136 -7.42 -24.57 -1.45
C GLU A 136 -7.66 -24.38 0.07
N GLY A 137 -6.63 -24.68 0.88
CA GLY A 137 -6.78 -24.74 2.34
C GLY A 137 -6.90 -23.40 3.04
N PRO A 138 -7.35 -23.39 4.29
CA PRO A 138 -7.42 -22.18 5.13
C PRO A 138 -6.03 -21.66 5.54
N ASP A 139 -4.99 -22.45 5.32
CA ASP A 139 -3.60 -22.12 5.61
C ASP A 139 -3.08 -20.94 4.78
N VAL A 140 -3.48 -20.82 3.52
CA VAL A 140 -3.09 -19.67 2.69
C VAL A 140 -3.80 -18.38 3.11
N ASP A 141 -5.08 -18.45 3.51
CA ASP A 141 -5.81 -17.29 4.05
C ASP A 141 -5.13 -16.79 5.34
N ALA A 142 -4.77 -17.72 6.22
CA ALA A 142 -4.01 -17.42 7.44
C ALA A 142 -2.62 -16.85 7.14
N GLU A 143 -1.88 -17.40 6.15
CA GLU A 143 -0.57 -16.89 5.73
C GLU A 143 -0.66 -15.43 5.27
N LEU A 144 -1.68 -15.06 4.48
CA LEU A 144 -1.90 -13.69 4.05
C LEU A 144 -2.14 -12.75 5.23
N ILE A 145 -2.87 -13.22 6.26
CA ILE A 145 -3.12 -12.47 7.48
C ILE A 145 -1.84 -12.35 8.32
N PHE A 146 -1.04 -13.42 8.46
CA PHE A 146 0.27 -13.37 9.13
C PHE A 146 1.20 -12.35 8.48
N MET A 147 1.26 -12.37 7.15
CA MET A 147 2.06 -11.40 6.38
C MET A 147 1.65 -9.96 6.68
N GLY A 148 0.35 -9.65 6.68
CA GLY A 148 -0.15 -8.33 7.06
C GLY A 148 0.22 -7.97 8.50
N THR A 149 0.05 -8.88 9.45
CA THR A 149 0.43 -8.68 10.85
C THR A 149 1.92 -8.35 11.00
N ASP A 150 2.80 -9.04 10.27
CA ASP A 150 4.23 -8.77 10.29
C ASP A 150 4.58 -7.42 9.65
N MET A 151 3.84 -6.98 8.62
CA MET A 151 3.97 -5.64 8.06
C MET A 151 3.66 -4.57 9.10
N TRP A 152 2.55 -4.73 9.84
CA TRP A 152 2.17 -3.76 10.87
C TRP A 152 3.15 -3.74 12.04
N LYS A 153 3.68 -4.89 12.45
CA LYS A 153 4.75 -4.96 13.47
C LYS A 153 6.01 -4.23 13.02
N LEU A 154 6.49 -4.51 11.79
CA LEU A 154 7.70 -3.86 11.26
C LEU A 154 7.54 -2.34 11.16
N LEU A 155 6.34 -1.86 10.81
CA LEU A 155 6.02 -0.43 10.74
C LEU A 155 5.63 0.18 12.10
N GLY A 156 5.56 -0.61 13.20
CA GLY A 156 5.15 -0.15 14.52
C GLY A 156 3.66 0.26 14.60
N LEU A 157 2.82 -0.28 13.72
CA LEU A 157 1.41 0.08 13.58
C LEU A 157 0.46 -0.90 14.27
N GLU A 158 0.94 -2.01 14.84
CA GLU A 158 0.12 -3.10 15.38
C GLU A 158 -0.90 -2.67 16.43
N SER A 159 -0.56 -1.68 17.25
CA SER A 159 -1.48 -1.16 18.28
C SER A 159 -2.53 -0.18 17.76
N ALA A 160 -2.39 0.28 16.51
CA ALA A 160 -3.27 1.26 15.88
C ALA A 160 -4.22 0.65 14.84
N VAL A 161 -4.14 -0.66 14.61
CA VAL A 161 -4.95 -1.38 13.64
C VAL A 161 -5.65 -2.57 14.29
N GLU A 162 -6.85 -2.87 13.84
CA GLU A 162 -7.65 -4.03 14.26
C GLU A 162 -7.93 -4.91 13.03
N LEU A 163 -7.82 -6.22 13.20
CA LEU A 163 -8.21 -7.21 12.18
C LEU A 163 -9.70 -7.54 12.32
N GLU A 164 -10.47 -7.24 11.29
CA GLU A 164 -11.84 -7.71 11.14
C GLU A 164 -11.91 -8.82 10.10
N MET A 165 -12.67 -9.84 10.38
CA MET A 165 -12.84 -11.00 9.50
C MET A 165 -14.29 -11.40 9.38
N ASN A 166 -14.62 -12.06 8.28
CA ASN A 166 -15.90 -12.71 8.05
C ASN A 166 -15.76 -13.87 7.07
N THR A 167 -16.77 -14.72 6.98
CA THR A 167 -16.99 -15.56 5.80
C THR A 167 -18.29 -15.13 5.13
N ILE A 168 -18.23 -14.94 3.82
CA ILE A 168 -19.41 -14.63 3.01
C ILE A 168 -19.95 -15.86 2.28
N GLY A 169 -19.33 -17.01 2.51
CA GLY A 169 -19.73 -18.30 1.97
C GLY A 169 -19.48 -18.47 0.48
N SER A 170 -19.89 -19.62 -0.02
CA SER A 170 -19.86 -19.96 -1.44
C SER A 170 -20.82 -19.07 -2.27
N GLY A 171 -20.73 -19.18 -3.61
CA GLY A 171 -21.66 -18.49 -4.51
C GLY A 171 -23.14 -18.82 -4.24
N ASP A 172 -23.43 -20.05 -3.84
CA ASP A 172 -24.79 -20.49 -3.53
C ASP A 172 -25.27 -19.92 -2.20
N SER A 173 -24.44 -19.94 -1.16
CA SER A 173 -24.70 -19.30 0.13
C SER A 173 -25.01 -17.81 -0.04
N ARG A 174 -24.20 -17.09 -0.81
CA ARG A 174 -24.39 -15.66 -1.09
C ARG A 174 -25.70 -15.37 -1.83
N ARG A 175 -26.07 -16.24 -2.79
CA ARG A 175 -27.33 -16.10 -3.53
C ARG A 175 -28.52 -16.27 -2.60
N ALA A 176 -28.54 -17.35 -1.83
CA ALA A 176 -29.62 -17.63 -0.87
C ALA A 176 -29.78 -16.50 0.16
N TYR A 177 -28.66 -16.02 0.68
CA TYR A 177 -28.69 -14.85 1.59
C TYR A 177 -29.19 -13.57 0.92
N SER A 178 -28.73 -13.28 -0.32
CA SER A 178 -29.17 -12.10 -1.07
C SER A 178 -30.68 -12.12 -1.29
N GLU A 179 -31.25 -13.28 -1.64
CA GLU A 179 -32.70 -13.46 -1.79
C GLU A 179 -33.46 -13.17 -0.49
N ALA A 180 -33.02 -13.74 0.62
CA ALA A 180 -33.61 -13.50 1.94
C ALA A 180 -33.49 -12.03 2.37
N LEU A 181 -32.35 -11.38 2.10
CA LEU A 181 -32.13 -9.96 2.41
C LEU A 181 -33.05 -9.06 1.56
N VAL A 182 -33.22 -9.36 0.28
CA VAL A 182 -34.15 -8.66 -0.61
C VAL A 182 -35.59 -8.85 -0.14
N GLU A 183 -36.01 -10.04 0.20
CA GLU A 183 -37.34 -10.32 0.75
C GLU A 183 -37.59 -9.51 2.03
N TYR A 184 -36.62 -9.44 2.92
CA TYR A 184 -36.71 -8.68 4.17
C TYR A 184 -36.77 -7.17 3.93
N LEU A 185 -35.98 -6.61 2.99
CA LEU A 185 -35.86 -5.16 2.77
C LEU A 185 -36.92 -4.60 1.81
N ASN A 186 -37.46 -5.38 0.88
CA ASN A 186 -38.44 -4.89 -0.10
C ASN A 186 -39.66 -4.18 0.53
N PRO A 187 -40.30 -4.70 1.57
CA PRO A 187 -41.42 -4.00 2.22
C PRO A 187 -40.98 -2.68 2.90
N ARG A 188 -39.70 -2.53 3.19
CA ARG A 188 -39.07 -1.39 3.89
C ARG A 188 -38.26 -0.49 2.96
N LYS A 189 -38.39 -0.66 1.66
CA LYS A 189 -37.60 0.04 0.62
C LYS A 189 -37.58 1.55 0.80
N LYS A 190 -38.68 2.16 1.25
CA LYS A 190 -38.80 3.61 1.47
C LYS A 190 -38.02 4.12 2.70
N GLU A 191 -37.53 3.23 3.55
CA GLU A 191 -36.76 3.56 4.75
C GLU A 191 -35.25 3.48 4.49
N LEU A 192 -34.86 2.93 3.32
CA LEU A 192 -33.46 2.84 2.87
C LEU A 192 -32.98 4.20 2.37
N ASP A 193 -31.68 4.44 2.48
CA ASP A 193 -31.03 5.52 1.76
C ASP A 193 -30.99 5.24 0.24
N ALA A 194 -30.79 6.28 -0.58
CA ALA A 194 -30.85 6.19 -2.05
C ALA A 194 -29.87 5.17 -2.65
N ASP A 195 -28.65 5.06 -2.08
CA ASP A 195 -27.68 4.09 -2.55
C ASP A 195 -28.09 2.66 -2.18
N SER A 196 -28.59 2.44 -0.95
CA SER A 196 -29.09 1.15 -0.50
C SER A 196 -30.35 0.73 -1.28
N GLU A 197 -31.24 1.67 -1.61
CA GLU A 197 -32.40 1.40 -2.45
C GLU A 197 -32.00 0.91 -3.86
N ARG A 198 -31.00 1.53 -4.48
CA ARG A 198 -30.44 1.09 -5.76
C ARG A 198 -29.78 -0.28 -5.64
N ARG A 199 -28.96 -0.50 -4.61
CA ARG A 199 -28.25 -1.75 -4.36
C ARG A 199 -29.17 -2.92 -4.11
N LEU A 200 -30.41 -2.70 -3.66
CA LEU A 200 -31.40 -3.75 -3.45
C LEU A 200 -31.67 -4.58 -4.73
N THR A 201 -31.51 -3.97 -5.90
CA THR A 201 -31.70 -4.64 -7.20
C THR A 201 -30.41 -5.05 -7.90
N THR A 202 -29.29 -4.39 -7.59
CA THR A 202 -28.01 -4.63 -8.28
C THR A 202 -27.06 -5.49 -7.45
N ASN A 203 -26.91 -5.19 -6.15
CA ASN A 203 -26.03 -5.91 -5.24
C ASN A 203 -26.49 -5.79 -3.79
N PRO A 204 -27.46 -6.62 -3.36
CA PRO A 204 -28.07 -6.53 -2.03
C PRO A 204 -27.08 -6.65 -0.89
N MET A 205 -26.07 -7.52 -1.01
CA MET A 205 -25.07 -7.71 0.06
C MET A 205 -24.31 -6.41 0.39
N ARG A 206 -24.11 -5.51 -0.57
CA ARG A 206 -23.46 -4.21 -0.35
C ARG A 206 -24.26 -3.26 0.55
N ILE A 207 -25.54 -3.57 0.85
CA ILE A 207 -26.35 -2.81 1.80
C ILE A 207 -25.81 -3.00 3.22
N LEU A 208 -25.21 -4.16 3.53
CA LEU A 208 -24.62 -4.44 4.84
C LEU A 208 -23.52 -3.44 5.24
N ASP A 209 -22.80 -2.90 4.26
CA ASP A 209 -21.74 -1.88 4.44
C ASP A 209 -22.28 -0.43 4.45
N SER A 210 -23.61 -0.24 4.47
CA SER A 210 -24.19 1.11 4.53
C SER A 210 -23.78 1.81 5.82
N LYS A 211 -23.30 3.04 5.71
CA LYS A 211 -22.98 3.91 6.86
C LYS A 211 -24.15 4.81 7.26
N ASN A 212 -25.27 4.69 6.57
CA ASN A 212 -26.47 5.44 6.88
C ASN A 212 -27.16 4.87 8.13
N SER A 213 -27.43 5.71 9.12
CA SER A 213 -27.96 5.30 10.42
C SER A 213 -29.36 4.67 10.35
N SER A 214 -30.22 5.10 9.41
CA SER A 214 -31.54 4.47 9.22
C SER A 214 -31.42 3.07 8.64
N THR A 215 -30.59 2.91 7.61
CA THR A 215 -30.30 1.60 7.01
C THR A 215 -29.64 0.65 8.02
N GLN A 216 -28.70 1.13 8.82
CA GLN A 216 -28.05 0.33 9.87
C GLN A 216 -29.07 -0.20 10.91
N LYS A 217 -30.03 0.62 11.32
CA LYS A 217 -31.11 0.18 12.23
C LYS A 217 -32.00 -0.90 11.61
N LEU A 218 -32.30 -0.79 10.32
CA LEU A 218 -33.06 -1.83 9.62
C LEU A 218 -32.28 -3.16 9.58
N LEU A 219 -30.96 -3.09 9.39
CA LEU A 219 -30.08 -4.26 9.33
C LEU A 219 -29.90 -4.94 10.70
N GLU A 220 -30.24 -4.32 11.83
CA GLU A 220 -30.19 -4.96 13.15
C GLU A 220 -31.14 -6.16 13.27
N SER A 221 -32.24 -6.16 12.51
CA SER A 221 -33.26 -7.24 12.49
C SER A 221 -33.25 -7.98 11.14
N ALA A 222 -32.27 -7.78 10.29
CA ALA A 222 -32.14 -8.50 9.03
C ALA A 222 -31.70 -9.95 9.28
N PRO A 223 -31.94 -10.87 8.31
CA PRO A 223 -31.40 -12.22 8.38
C PRO A 223 -29.88 -12.20 8.60
N ASP A 224 -29.35 -13.14 9.39
CA ASP A 224 -27.92 -13.27 9.59
C ASP A 224 -27.30 -14.05 8.43
N LEU A 225 -26.24 -13.54 7.84
CA LEU A 225 -25.49 -14.20 6.77
C LEU A 225 -25.01 -15.59 7.19
N HIS A 226 -24.61 -15.74 8.44
CA HIS A 226 -24.08 -17.00 8.97
C HIS A 226 -25.10 -18.15 9.01
N ASP A 227 -26.41 -17.86 8.97
CA ASP A 227 -27.45 -18.89 8.87
C ASP A 227 -27.51 -19.53 7.48
N PHE A 228 -26.92 -18.89 6.46
CA PHE A 228 -26.90 -19.32 5.07
C PHE A 228 -25.57 -19.94 4.63
N ILE A 229 -24.54 -19.87 5.48
CA ILE A 229 -23.21 -20.41 5.18
C ILE A 229 -23.26 -21.94 5.17
N ASP A 230 -22.80 -22.54 4.06
CA ASP A 230 -22.69 -23.97 3.95
C ASP A 230 -21.60 -24.57 4.86
N SER A 231 -21.63 -25.87 5.09
CA SER A 231 -20.72 -26.55 6.02
C SER A 231 -19.26 -26.48 5.59
N ALA A 232 -18.97 -26.47 4.29
CA ALA A 232 -17.59 -26.40 3.77
C ALA A 232 -16.99 -25.02 4.04
N SER A 233 -17.71 -23.96 3.70
CA SER A 233 -17.31 -22.58 3.99
C SER A 233 -17.14 -22.30 5.47
N ARG A 234 -18.03 -22.88 6.31
CA ARG A 234 -17.94 -22.79 7.78
C ARG A 234 -16.66 -23.46 8.29
N THR A 235 -16.41 -24.71 7.89
CA THR A 235 -15.21 -25.46 8.28
C THR A 235 -13.93 -24.76 7.82
N HIS A 236 -13.93 -24.19 6.61
CA HIS A 236 -12.80 -23.42 6.11
C HIS A 236 -12.52 -22.20 7.01
N PHE A 237 -13.54 -21.41 7.30
CA PHE A 237 -13.38 -20.20 8.14
C PHE A 237 -12.95 -20.55 9.58
N GLU A 238 -13.53 -21.61 10.17
CA GLU A 238 -13.09 -22.12 11.47
C GLU A 238 -11.61 -22.51 11.45
N GLY A 239 -11.14 -23.14 10.36
CA GLY A 239 -9.74 -23.49 10.17
C GLY A 239 -8.82 -22.24 10.11
N VAL A 240 -9.25 -21.15 9.44
CA VAL A 240 -8.51 -19.89 9.46
C VAL A 240 -8.42 -19.34 10.89
N CYS A 241 -9.55 -19.28 11.60
CA CYS A 241 -9.58 -18.80 12.99
C CYS A 241 -8.65 -19.62 13.92
N GLU A 242 -8.63 -20.96 13.77
CA GLU A 242 -7.73 -21.81 14.54
C GLU A 242 -6.24 -21.50 14.28
N TYR A 243 -5.84 -21.22 13.03
CA TYR A 243 -4.47 -20.83 12.73
C TYR A 243 -4.10 -19.51 13.43
N LEU A 244 -4.99 -18.52 13.39
CA LEU A 244 -4.75 -17.21 14.01
C LEU A 244 -4.69 -17.31 15.54
N ASP A 245 -5.58 -18.09 16.15
CA ASP A 245 -5.60 -18.31 17.61
C ASP A 245 -4.31 -18.99 18.10
N ARG A 246 -3.79 -19.96 17.35
CA ARG A 246 -2.51 -20.67 17.68
C ARG A 246 -1.31 -19.72 17.65
N GLU A 247 -1.32 -18.75 16.75
CA GLU A 247 -0.26 -17.74 16.63
C GLU A 247 -0.53 -16.49 17.51
N GLY A 248 -1.62 -16.49 18.27
CA GLY A 248 -1.98 -15.39 19.17
C GLY A 248 -2.34 -14.08 18.47
N ILE A 249 -2.84 -14.16 17.25
CA ILE A 249 -3.30 -12.99 16.50
C ILE A 249 -4.75 -12.68 16.91
N ASN A 250 -4.94 -11.48 17.44
CA ASN A 250 -6.27 -10.99 17.80
C ASN A 250 -7.05 -10.59 16.55
N PHE A 251 -8.29 -11.02 16.46
CA PHE A 251 -9.22 -10.64 15.40
C PHE A 251 -10.64 -10.49 15.93
N ARG A 252 -11.46 -9.76 15.18
CA ARG A 252 -12.90 -9.63 15.44
C ARG A 252 -13.70 -10.20 14.28
N VAL A 253 -14.59 -11.13 14.55
CA VAL A 253 -15.56 -11.57 13.55
C VAL A 253 -16.64 -10.49 13.40
N ASN A 254 -16.75 -9.93 12.19
CA ASN A 254 -17.75 -8.92 11.87
C ASN A 254 -18.74 -9.49 10.84
N PRO A 255 -19.96 -9.93 11.26
CA PRO A 255 -20.93 -10.57 10.36
C PRO A 255 -21.46 -9.64 9.26
N ARG A 256 -21.20 -8.32 9.36
CA ARG A 256 -21.57 -7.33 8.34
C ARG A 256 -20.43 -7.00 7.40
N LEU A 257 -19.24 -7.55 7.61
CA LEU A 257 -18.10 -7.32 6.74
C LEU A 257 -18.36 -7.99 5.38
N VAL A 258 -18.51 -7.18 4.36
CA VAL A 258 -18.58 -7.57 2.95
C VAL A 258 -17.60 -6.71 2.16
N ARG A 259 -17.23 -7.15 0.95
CA ARG A 259 -16.25 -6.46 0.14
C ARG A 259 -16.89 -5.61 -0.96
N GLY A 260 -16.15 -4.57 -1.38
CA GLY A 260 -16.56 -3.64 -2.42
C GLY A 260 -16.56 -4.19 -3.84
N LEU A 261 -16.09 -5.42 -4.04
CA LEU A 261 -15.92 -6.08 -5.32
C LEU A 261 -16.61 -7.46 -5.27
N ASP A 262 -17.26 -7.85 -6.36
CA ASP A 262 -18.17 -9.00 -6.38
C ASP A 262 -17.50 -10.34 -6.59
N TYR A 263 -16.19 -10.36 -6.73
CA TYR A 263 -15.47 -11.61 -6.95
C TYR A 263 -15.18 -12.41 -5.68
N TYR A 264 -15.27 -11.79 -4.50
CA TYR A 264 -14.96 -12.47 -3.25
C TYR A 264 -15.90 -13.63 -2.93
N THR A 265 -15.34 -14.67 -2.33
CA THR A 265 -16.02 -15.85 -1.79
C THR A 265 -15.40 -16.19 -0.43
N ASP A 266 -16.10 -16.96 0.39
CA ASP A 266 -15.60 -17.49 1.66
C ASP A 266 -14.94 -16.43 2.55
N THR A 267 -13.68 -16.62 2.94
CA THR A 267 -12.97 -15.72 3.86
C THR A 267 -12.79 -14.32 3.29
N VAL A 268 -13.16 -13.32 4.04
CA VAL A 268 -12.85 -11.89 3.79
C VAL A 268 -12.29 -11.26 5.07
N PHE A 269 -11.36 -10.33 4.91
CA PHE A 269 -10.74 -9.66 6.03
C PHE A 269 -10.35 -8.20 5.71
N GLU A 270 -10.26 -7.39 6.75
CA GLU A 270 -9.78 -6.00 6.69
C GLU A 270 -8.94 -5.67 7.91
N TRP A 271 -7.86 -4.90 7.71
CA TRP A 271 -7.24 -4.15 8.79
C TRP A 271 -7.79 -2.74 8.80
N VAL A 272 -8.39 -2.39 9.92
CA VAL A 272 -9.07 -1.12 10.12
C VAL A 272 -8.42 -0.31 11.24
N THR A 273 -8.55 1.01 11.17
CA THR A 273 -8.09 1.95 12.21
C THR A 273 -9.13 3.03 12.45
N ASP A 274 -9.25 3.48 13.69
CA ASP A 274 -10.09 4.62 14.08
C ASP A 274 -9.36 5.98 13.89
N LYS A 275 -8.05 5.96 13.63
CA LYS A 275 -7.20 7.16 13.53
C LYS A 275 -7.39 7.95 12.23
N LEU A 276 -7.98 7.33 11.21
CA LEU A 276 -8.19 7.93 9.88
C LEU A 276 -9.66 8.28 9.59
N GLY A 277 -10.51 8.29 10.62
CA GLY A 277 -11.93 8.63 10.48
C GLY A 277 -12.66 7.68 9.53
N SER A 278 -13.36 8.22 8.53
CA SER A 278 -14.13 7.42 7.56
C SER A 278 -13.29 6.59 6.59
N GLN A 279 -11.96 6.76 6.58
CA GLN A 279 -11.00 6.04 5.72
C GLN A 279 -10.22 4.98 6.50
N GLY A 280 -10.88 4.32 7.47
CA GLY A 280 -10.26 3.41 8.43
C GLY A 280 -9.66 2.14 7.82
N THR A 281 -10.14 1.63 6.70
CA THR A 281 -9.58 0.42 6.08
C THR A 281 -8.25 0.74 5.39
N ILE A 282 -7.15 0.21 5.92
CA ILE A 282 -5.79 0.39 5.36
C ILE A 282 -5.34 -0.76 4.47
N CYS A 283 -5.85 -1.97 4.75
CA CYS A 283 -5.57 -3.18 3.98
C CYS A 283 -6.80 -4.07 4.00
N ALA A 284 -7.05 -4.79 2.90
CA ALA A 284 -8.20 -5.64 2.80
C ALA A 284 -8.01 -6.75 1.77
N GLY A 285 -8.57 -7.91 2.05
CA GLY A 285 -8.40 -9.08 1.22
C GLY A 285 -9.46 -10.15 1.45
N GLY A 286 -9.15 -11.32 0.94
CA GLY A 286 -9.97 -12.53 1.07
C GLY A 286 -9.79 -13.49 -0.09
N ARG A 287 -10.64 -14.49 -0.14
CA ARG A 287 -10.68 -15.54 -1.16
C ARG A 287 -11.58 -15.14 -2.33
N TYR A 288 -11.19 -15.54 -3.55
CA TYR A 288 -11.92 -15.21 -4.80
C TYR A 288 -11.78 -16.33 -5.84
N ASP A 289 -12.14 -17.55 -5.45
CA ASP A 289 -11.92 -18.79 -6.23
C ASP A 289 -12.56 -18.78 -7.63
N GLY A 290 -13.65 -18.03 -7.82
CA GLY A 290 -14.34 -17.96 -9.12
C GLY A 290 -13.75 -16.94 -10.12
N LEU A 291 -12.78 -16.08 -9.72
CA LEU A 291 -12.33 -14.97 -10.56
C LEU A 291 -11.52 -15.45 -11.77
N VAL A 292 -10.64 -16.44 -11.58
CA VAL A 292 -9.80 -16.97 -12.67
C VAL A 292 -10.67 -17.55 -13.78
N GLU A 293 -11.69 -18.35 -13.44
CA GLU A 293 -12.64 -18.93 -14.38
C GLU A 293 -13.51 -17.86 -15.07
N ARG A 294 -13.98 -16.87 -14.32
CA ARG A 294 -14.75 -15.72 -14.83
C ARG A 294 -13.99 -14.93 -15.89
N LEU A 295 -12.67 -14.82 -15.74
CA LEU A 295 -11.79 -14.15 -16.71
C LEU A 295 -11.31 -15.07 -17.85
N GLY A 296 -11.80 -16.31 -17.93
CA GLY A 296 -11.55 -17.25 -19.03
C GLY A 296 -10.38 -18.20 -18.80
N GLY A 297 -9.86 -18.29 -17.57
CA GLY A 297 -8.87 -19.26 -17.16
C GLY A 297 -9.50 -20.57 -16.64
N PRO A 298 -8.68 -21.52 -16.14
CA PRO A 298 -9.17 -22.72 -15.47
C PRO A 298 -9.81 -22.37 -14.12
N SER A 299 -10.67 -23.25 -13.59
CA SER A 299 -11.19 -23.15 -12.23
C SER A 299 -10.05 -23.41 -11.24
N VAL A 300 -9.57 -22.35 -10.59
CA VAL A 300 -8.41 -22.37 -9.69
C VAL A 300 -8.71 -21.52 -8.47
N PRO A 301 -8.55 -22.05 -7.24
CA PRO A 301 -8.72 -21.26 -6.03
C PRO A 301 -7.68 -20.14 -5.99
N ALA A 302 -8.10 -19.01 -5.43
CA ALA A 302 -7.24 -17.85 -5.32
C ALA A 302 -7.61 -17.01 -4.10
N ALA A 303 -6.60 -16.45 -3.45
CA ALA A 303 -6.75 -15.55 -2.31
C ALA A 303 -5.67 -14.46 -2.37
N GLY A 304 -5.97 -13.30 -1.82
CA GLY A 304 -5.04 -12.19 -1.81
C GLY A 304 -5.51 -11.00 -1.00
N PHE A 305 -4.68 -9.98 -0.92
CA PHE A 305 -5.04 -8.71 -0.31
C PHE A 305 -4.40 -7.52 -1.04
N ALA A 306 -4.96 -6.35 -0.85
CA ALA A 306 -4.34 -5.10 -1.25
C ALA A 306 -4.30 -4.12 -0.08
N ALA A 307 -3.12 -3.52 0.13
CA ALA A 307 -2.90 -2.45 1.10
C ALA A 307 -2.78 -1.10 0.38
N GLY A 308 -3.52 -0.12 0.87
CA GLY A 308 -3.47 1.25 0.35
C GLY A 308 -2.29 2.01 0.95
N LEU A 309 -1.20 2.18 0.20
CA LEU A 309 0.02 2.85 0.67
C LEU A 309 -0.25 4.27 1.16
N ASP A 310 -1.04 5.06 0.45
CA ASP A 310 -1.42 6.42 0.89
C ASP A 310 -2.03 6.44 2.30
N ARG A 311 -2.83 5.40 2.64
CA ARG A 311 -3.46 5.31 3.96
C ARG A 311 -2.50 4.82 5.03
N VAL A 312 -1.62 3.87 4.70
CA VAL A 312 -0.57 3.40 5.63
C VAL A 312 0.40 4.52 5.95
N VAL A 313 0.85 5.27 4.93
CA VAL A 313 1.71 6.46 5.11
C VAL A 313 1.01 7.52 5.96
N LEU A 314 -0.27 7.79 5.69
CA LEU A 314 -1.07 8.74 6.46
C LEU A 314 -1.24 8.30 7.93
N LEU A 315 -1.43 7.00 8.19
CA LEU A 315 -1.51 6.47 9.54
C LEU A 315 -0.18 6.64 10.27
N HIS A 316 0.94 6.27 9.63
CA HIS A 316 2.29 6.44 10.15
C HIS A 316 2.58 7.91 10.51
N GLU A 317 2.19 8.86 9.65
CA GLU A 317 2.28 10.30 9.91
C GLU A 317 1.39 10.73 11.10
N THR A 318 0.14 10.27 11.11
CA THR A 318 -0.86 10.63 12.14
C THR A 318 -0.42 10.19 13.55
N LEU A 319 0.28 9.07 13.63
CA LEU A 319 0.86 8.56 14.88
C LEU A 319 2.16 9.28 15.29
N GLY A 320 2.62 10.24 14.49
CA GLY A 320 3.86 11.00 14.77
C GLY A 320 5.12 10.15 14.68
N MET A 321 5.09 9.06 13.92
CA MET A 321 6.24 8.17 13.76
C MET A 321 7.31 8.82 12.89
N ASN A 322 8.57 8.63 13.27
CA ASN A 322 9.70 9.21 12.56
C ASN A 322 9.93 8.52 11.23
N ALA A 323 10.24 9.30 10.20
CA ALA A 323 10.85 8.85 8.96
C ALA A 323 12.12 9.66 8.74
N ASP A 324 13.14 9.05 8.14
CA ASP A 324 14.33 9.80 7.76
C ASP A 324 14.04 10.64 6.51
N GLU A 325 13.63 11.88 6.74
CA GLU A 325 13.32 12.86 5.71
C GLU A 325 14.56 13.64 5.24
N SER A 326 15.75 13.22 5.68
CA SER A 326 17.00 13.90 5.36
C SER A 326 17.32 13.80 3.85
N ALA A 327 17.70 14.93 3.26
CA ALA A 327 18.12 14.98 1.85
C ALA A 327 19.56 14.48 1.65
N ALA A 328 20.35 14.37 2.71
CA ALA A 328 21.71 13.87 2.73
C ALA A 328 22.09 13.38 4.12
N ASP A 329 22.99 12.41 4.19
CA ASP A 329 23.64 11.97 5.42
C ASP A 329 24.91 12.78 5.69
N VAL A 330 25.67 13.07 4.63
CA VAL A 330 26.90 13.84 4.67
C VAL A 330 26.79 15.04 3.72
N TYR A 331 27.14 16.23 4.23
CA TYR A 331 27.20 17.45 3.44
C TYR A 331 28.65 17.94 3.31
N VAL A 332 29.17 17.99 2.10
CA VAL A 332 30.55 18.46 1.84
C VAL A 332 30.54 19.97 1.60
N ILE A 333 31.24 20.68 2.45
CA ILE A 333 31.42 22.14 2.47
C ILE A 333 32.76 22.48 1.84
N VAL A 334 32.78 23.50 0.98
CA VAL A 334 33.98 23.98 0.28
C VAL A 334 34.23 25.44 0.70
N MET A 335 35.33 25.67 1.39
CA MET A 335 35.64 27.02 1.89
C MET A 335 36.00 27.98 0.78
N GLU A 336 36.87 27.56 -0.16
CA GLU A 336 37.35 28.37 -1.32
C GLU A 336 37.12 27.60 -2.62
N SER A 337 36.78 28.35 -3.68
CA SER A 337 36.47 27.76 -4.98
C SER A 337 37.62 26.95 -5.61
N GLN A 338 38.85 27.27 -5.27
CA GLN A 338 40.05 26.54 -5.72
C GLN A 338 40.06 25.08 -5.27
N HIS A 339 39.34 24.74 -4.18
CA HIS A 339 39.25 23.38 -3.60
C HIS A 339 38.07 22.56 -4.12
N GLU A 340 37.25 23.09 -5.02
CA GLU A 340 36.10 22.35 -5.60
C GLU A 340 36.51 21.02 -6.23
N ALA A 341 37.68 20.95 -6.88
CA ALA A 341 38.16 19.70 -7.47
C ALA A 341 38.50 18.63 -6.41
N TYR A 342 39.06 19.06 -5.26
CA TYR A 342 39.40 18.18 -4.17
C TYR A 342 38.09 17.67 -3.48
N ALA A 343 37.16 18.58 -3.18
CA ALA A 343 35.86 18.24 -2.61
C ALA A 343 35.05 17.31 -3.53
N ARG A 344 35.15 17.49 -4.84
CA ARG A 344 34.51 16.59 -5.82
C ARG A 344 35.09 15.18 -5.76
N ARG A 345 36.42 15.06 -5.69
CA ARG A 345 37.10 13.76 -5.54
C ARG A 345 36.67 13.07 -4.25
N LEU A 346 36.64 13.80 -3.14
CA LEU A 346 36.15 13.32 -1.86
C LEU A 346 34.70 12.81 -1.96
N ALA A 347 33.78 13.62 -2.45
CA ALA A 347 32.39 13.25 -2.58
C ALA A 347 32.19 12.00 -3.45
N GLN A 348 32.95 11.87 -4.56
CA GLN A 348 32.92 10.68 -5.41
C GLN A 348 33.51 9.45 -4.70
N PHE A 349 34.57 9.63 -3.92
CA PHE A 349 35.16 8.57 -3.11
C PHE A 349 34.13 8.07 -2.08
N LEU A 350 33.53 8.94 -1.28
CA LEU A 350 32.55 8.57 -0.27
C LEU A 350 31.31 7.87 -0.86
N ARG A 351 30.83 8.31 -2.03
CA ARG A 351 29.71 7.65 -2.73
C ARG A 351 30.01 6.22 -3.18
N ARG A 352 31.29 5.86 -3.35
CA ARG A 352 31.74 4.50 -3.72
C ARG A 352 32.00 3.61 -2.52
N GLU A 353 32.53 4.20 -1.46
CA GLU A 353 33.00 3.46 -0.29
C GLU A 353 31.97 3.39 0.85
N THR A 354 30.83 4.09 0.71
CA THR A 354 29.76 4.09 1.71
C THR A 354 28.40 3.93 1.06
N SER A 355 27.38 3.51 1.84
CA SER A 355 25.98 3.50 1.43
C SER A 355 25.27 4.85 1.68
N LEU A 356 26.00 5.89 2.11
CA LEU A 356 25.47 7.16 2.55
C LEU A 356 25.11 8.09 1.39
N ARG A 357 24.11 8.95 1.61
CA ARG A 357 23.74 10.02 0.70
C ARG A 357 24.70 11.20 0.85
N ILE A 358 25.62 11.37 -0.10
CA ILE A 358 26.64 12.42 -0.08
C ILE A 358 26.22 13.60 -0.93
N ARG A 359 25.99 14.76 -0.30
CA ARG A 359 25.69 16.03 -0.98
C ARG A 359 26.85 16.97 -0.93
N GLN A 360 27.44 17.30 -2.07
CA GLN A 360 28.44 18.35 -2.17
C GLN A 360 27.75 19.69 -2.36
N HIS A 361 28.24 20.73 -1.67
CA HIS A 361 27.81 22.10 -1.92
C HIS A 361 28.22 22.52 -3.34
N LEU A 362 27.30 23.11 -4.08
CA LEU A 362 27.51 23.65 -5.42
C LEU A 362 27.10 25.12 -5.47
N GLY A 363 27.76 25.89 -6.34
CA GLY A 363 27.46 27.32 -6.56
C GLY A 363 28.23 28.28 -5.66
N GLY A 364 29.20 27.78 -4.89
CA GLY A 364 30.08 28.63 -4.05
C GLY A 364 29.35 29.36 -2.91
N GLY A 365 29.96 30.43 -2.44
CA GLY A 365 29.38 31.27 -1.36
C GLY A 365 30.04 31.08 0.00
N LYS A 366 29.65 31.94 0.96
CA LYS A 366 30.24 31.97 2.30
C LYS A 366 29.98 30.67 3.06
N VAL A 367 30.97 30.17 3.80
CA VAL A 367 30.91 28.96 4.62
C VAL A 367 29.66 28.93 5.54
N GLY A 368 29.33 30.06 6.18
CA GLY A 368 28.13 30.14 7.03
C GLY A 368 26.80 29.92 6.28
N VAL A 369 26.74 30.17 4.97
CA VAL A 369 25.56 29.84 4.14
C VAL A 369 25.55 28.35 3.86
N GLN A 370 26.70 27.77 3.52
CA GLN A 370 26.85 26.34 3.26
C GLN A 370 26.50 25.53 4.52
N MET A 371 26.97 25.93 5.71
CA MET A 371 26.62 25.30 6.99
C MET A 371 25.11 25.31 7.25
N ARG A 372 24.43 26.45 7.01
CA ARG A 372 22.96 26.49 7.14
C ARG A 372 22.24 25.58 6.14
N GLN A 373 22.81 25.40 4.95
CA GLN A 373 22.25 24.45 3.98
C GLN A 373 22.51 22.99 4.37
N ALA A 374 23.67 22.69 4.94
CA ALA A 374 23.99 21.40 5.53
C ALA A 374 23.00 21.05 6.64
N ASP A 375 22.75 21.98 7.56
CA ASP A 375 21.76 21.79 8.62
C ASP A 375 20.34 21.57 8.11
N ARG A 376 19.89 22.39 7.14
CA ARG A 376 18.56 22.26 6.51
C ARG A 376 18.39 20.97 5.69
N SER A 377 19.49 20.38 5.21
CA SER A 377 19.43 19.12 4.47
C SER A 377 19.16 17.90 5.33
N GLY A 378 19.14 18.07 6.68
CA GLY A 378 19.02 16.96 7.61
C GLY A 378 20.32 16.19 7.84
N ALA A 379 21.42 16.56 7.17
CA ALA A 379 22.68 15.84 7.25
C ALA A 379 23.14 15.66 8.71
N ARG A 380 23.62 14.47 9.03
CA ARG A 380 24.22 14.14 10.32
C ARG A 380 25.65 14.68 10.41
N TRP A 381 26.35 14.70 9.29
CA TRP A 381 27.75 15.08 9.21
C TRP A 381 27.98 16.18 8.17
N ALA A 382 28.82 17.15 8.53
CA ALA A 382 29.45 18.08 7.58
C ALA A 382 30.92 17.74 7.42
N VAL A 383 31.38 17.65 6.19
CA VAL A 383 32.80 17.49 5.85
C VAL A 383 33.30 18.77 5.22
N ILE A 384 34.29 19.39 5.85
CA ILE A 384 34.79 20.71 5.46
C ILE A 384 36.11 20.55 4.74
N VAL A 385 36.25 21.28 3.64
CA VAL A 385 37.46 21.33 2.78
C VAL A 385 37.93 22.77 2.68
N GLY A 386 39.07 23.07 3.26
CA GLY A 386 39.76 24.34 3.22
C GLY A 386 41.24 24.17 2.84
N ASP A 387 42.03 25.27 2.97
CA ASP A 387 43.46 25.30 2.57
C ASP A 387 44.29 24.27 3.37
N ASP A 388 44.14 24.23 4.68
CA ASP A 388 44.88 23.32 5.57
C ASP A 388 44.54 21.85 5.27
N GLU A 389 43.24 21.54 5.09
CA GLU A 389 42.78 20.19 4.79
C GLU A 389 43.37 19.70 3.44
N VAL A 390 43.38 20.54 2.43
CA VAL A 390 43.97 20.19 1.13
C VAL A 390 45.46 20.00 1.20
N ALA A 391 46.18 20.90 1.90
CA ALA A 391 47.63 20.84 2.07
C ALA A 391 48.09 19.55 2.78
N GLU A 392 47.32 19.08 3.78
CA GLU A 392 47.58 17.89 4.55
C GLU A 392 46.98 16.60 3.94
N ASN A 393 46.25 16.72 2.82
CA ASN A 393 45.48 15.64 2.19
C ASN A 393 44.48 15.01 3.18
N ARG A 394 43.77 15.82 3.96
CA ARG A 394 42.81 15.46 4.98
C ARG A 394 41.52 16.23 4.78
N VAL A 395 40.55 16.02 5.63
CA VAL A 395 39.30 16.78 5.70
C VAL A 395 38.86 16.91 7.16
N ALA A 396 38.08 17.92 7.46
CA ALA A 396 37.54 18.12 8.79
C ALA A 396 36.11 17.57 8.85
N LEU A 397 35.89 16.57 9.70
CA LEU A 397 34.56 15.99 10.00
C LEU A 397 33.93 16.73 11.18
N LYS A 398 32.70 17.20 11.01
CA LYS A 398 31.90 17.81 12.07
C LYS A 398 30.54 17.11 12.16
N TRP A 399 30.19 16.68 13.37
CA TRP A 399 28.85 16.20 13.69
C TRP A 399 27.89 17.37 13.81
N LEU A 400 26.75 17.31 13.12
CA LEU A 400 25.78 18.41 13.10
C LEU A 400 24.64 18.22 14.10
N ARG A 401 24.47 17.00 14.62
CA ARG A 401 23.38 16.64 15.55
C ARG A 401 23.88 16.32 16.95
N GLU A 402 25.18 16.36 17.15
CA GLU A 402 25.84 16.07 18.42
C GLU A 402 26.90 17.14 18.73
N GLU A 403 27.11 17.42 19.99
CA GLU A 403 28.20 18.31 20.43
C GLU A 403 29.50 17.49 20.57
N THR A 404 30.20 17.32 19.45
CA THR A 404 31.49 16.63 19.39
C THR A 404 32.55 17.56 18.85
N GLU A 405 33.80 17.32 19.21
CA GLU A 405 34.94 18.04 18.64
C GLU A 405 35.10 17.66 17.17
N GLN A 406 35.61 18.60 16.36
CA GLN A 406 35.92 18.40 14.95
C GLN A 406 37.12 17.48 14.80
N GLU A 407 37.01 16.46 13.94
CA GLU A 407 38.06 15.51 13.69
C GLU A 407 38.73 15.77 12.32
N SER A 408 40.07 15.66 12.24
CA SER A 408 40.80 15.73 10.98
C SER A 408 41.14 14.31 10.51
N LEU A 409 40.63 13.90 9.33
CA LEU A 409 40.68 12.54 8.83
C LEU A 409 41.14 12.49 7.37
N GLY A 410 41.93 11.45 7.01
CA GLY A 410 42.13 11.09 5.60
C GLY A 410 40.86 10.46 4.99
N PHE A 411 40.75 10.39 3.67
CA PHE A 411 39.56 9.88 2.97
C PHE A 411 39.12 8.49 3.42
N GLU A 412 40.07 7.55 3.55
CA GLU A 412 39.78 6.17 3.96
C GLU A 412 39.38 6.07 5.42
N GLN A 413 40.03 6.86 6.28
CA GLN A 413 39.66 6.95 7.70
C GLN A 413 38.25 7.52 7.86
N LEU A 414 37.91 8.55 7.09
CA LEU A 414 36.59 9.15 7.06
C LEU A 414 35.53 8.13 6.64
N ALA A 415 35.71 7.42 5.54
CA ALA A 415 34.78 6.39 5.08
C ALA A 415 34.57 5.30 6.15
N THR A 416 35.65 4.85 6.78
CA THR A 416 35.59 3.86 7.87
C THR A 416 34.84 4.40 9.09
N CYS A 417 35.07 5.65 9.47
CA CYS A 417 34.39 6.31 10.59
C CYS A 417 32.88 6.41 10.31
N LEU A 418 32.51 6.89 9.11
CA LEU A 418 31.13 7.05 8.71
C LEU A 418 30.37 5.72 8.64
N ASN A 419 30.98 4.65 8.09
CA ASN A 419 30.37 3.33 8.02
C ASN A 419 30.13 2.74 9.43
N ARG A 420 31.10 2.87 10.34
CA ARG A 420 30.91 2.45 11.75
C ARG A 420 29.80 3.20 12.47
N ALA A 421 29.69 4.50 12.20
CA ALA A 421 28.65 5.34 12.81
C ALA A 421 27.23 4.95 12.32
N VAL A 422 27.10 4.37 11.12
CA VAL A 422 25.82 3.83 10.63
C VAL A 422 25.48 2.49 11.28
N GLU A 423 26.47 1.61 11.48
CA GLU A 423 26.27 0.28 12.09
C GLU A 423 25.88 0.34 13.57
N SER A 424 26.17 1.46 14.25
CA SER A 424 25.90 1.68 15.68
C SER A 424 24.55 2.36 15.96
N HIS A 425 23.81 2.69 14.94
CA HIS A 425 22.48 3.33 15.01
C HIS A 425 21.45 2.53 14.23
#